data_5c84fb9f769bb82880af0ddf44410fbe
#
_entry.id   5c84fb9f769bb82880af0ddf44410fbe
#
_cell.length_a   1.000
_cell.length_b   1.000
_cell.length_c   1.000
_cell.angle_alpha   90.00
_cell.angle_beta   90.00
_cell.angle_gamma   90.00
#
_symmetry.space_group_name_H-M   'P 1'
#
loop_
_entity.id
_entity.type
_entity.pdbx_description
1 polymer ?
#
loop_
_entity_poly.entity_id
_entity_poly.type
_entity_poly.pdbx_seq_one_letter_code
_entity_poly.pdbx_strand_id
1 'polypeptide(L)'
;MANVSLEHGDSCVRIRLASGTANTLTTAVLRELSSAVEGAGGSARGMMLCGGDRFFSNGVDLDWALGESRDGICEMFLELGRLILALLESPCPVVGVVRGHATGAGLALFLACDYRYAATGRVLLGKPEIRLGVPNPYYGDQLLRFVAGDFVASDLICTGKLIPADEGRALGLVHETRAKTEIEKAAWEKLLSLRDLAPAAFAESKRMRLGRFCADLREQMPSRVARQVEIWHGEDAQARLRAAAERLRR
;
A
#
# COMPACT_ATOMS: atom_id res chain seq x y z
N MET A 1 -18.21 -12.29 3.83
CA MET A 1 -18.04 -11.04 4.60
C MET A 1 -17.38 -10.04 3.68
N ALA A 2 -17.65 -8.74 3.80
CA ALA A 2 -16.98 -7.71 3.03
C ALA A 2 -15.48 -7.66 3.41
N ASN A 3 -14.60 -7.48 2.41
CA ASN A 3 -13.15 -7.38 2.64
C ASN A 3 -12.72 -5.96 3.04
N VAL A 4 -13.62 -4.99 2.89
CA VAL A 4 -13.40 -3.59 3.24
C VAL A 4 -14.60 -3.09 4.04
N SER A 5 -14.33 -2.39 5.14
CA SER A 5 -15.37 -1.71 5.91
C SER A 5 -15.18 -0.21 5.91
N LEU A 6 -16.29 0.54 5.91
CA LEU A 6 -16.31 1.99 5.91
C LEU A 6 -16.96 2.50 7.20
N GLU A 7 -16.28 3.41 7.88
CA GLU A 7 -16.81 4.12 9.05
C GLU A 7 -16.77 5.63 8.74
N HIS A 8 -17.95 6.27 8.76
CA HIS A 8 -18.08 7.70 8.50
C HIS A 8 -18.10 8.50 9.80
N GLY A 9 -17.36 9.58 9.88
CA GLY A 9 -17.36 10.49 11.02
C GLY A 9 -16.64 11.80 10.69
N ASP A 10 -17.09 12.90 11.25
CA ASP A 10 -16.45 14.23 11.10
C ASP A 10 -16.22 14.66 9.64
N SER A 11 -17.13 14.32 8.71
CA SER A 11 -16.97 14.50 7.26
C SER A 11 -15.76 13.76 6.66
N CYS A 12 -15.17 12.82 7.38
CA CYS A 12 -14.08 11.94 6.95
C CYS A 12 -14.56 10.48 6.90
N VAL A 13 -13.79 9.64 6.23
CA VAL A 13 -14.07 8.20 6.10
C VAL A 13 -12.86 7.40 6.58
N ARG A 14 -13.10 6.44 7.47
CA ARG A 14 -12.13 5.39 7.76
C ARG A 14 -12.42 4.19 6.86
N ILE A 15 -11.42 3.82 6.04
CA ILE A 15 -11.44 2.66 5.15
C ILE A 15 -10.56 1.61 5.80
N ARG A 16 -11.15 0.49 6.21
CA ARG A 16 -10.43 -0.60 6.89
C ARG A 16 -10.40 -1.84 6.02
N LEU A 17 -9.19 -2.31 5.70
CA LEU A 17 -8.98 -3.61 5.07
C LEU A 17 -9.21 -4.72 6.09
N ALA A 18 -10.09 -5.67 5.75
CA ALA A 18 -10.55 -6.77 6.61
C ALA A 18 -10.63 -8.11 5.84
N SER A 19 -9.67 -8.35 4.93
CA SER A 19 -9.57 -9.55 4.11
C SER A 19 -8.85 -10.70 4.84
N GLY A 20 -9.35 -11.06 6.03
CA GLY A 20 -8.77 -12.12 6.87
C GLY A 20 -7.60 -11.65 7.75
N THR A 21 -6.98 -12.60 8.44
CA THR A 21 -5.95 -12.32 9.48
C THR A 21 -4.69 -11.65 8.89
N ALA A 22 -4.29 -12.02 7.69
CA ALA A 22 -3.11 -11.48 7.03
C ALA A 22 -3.42 -10.28 6.12
N ASN A 23 -4.70 -9.95 5.93
CA ASN A 23 -5.14 -8.88 5.01
C ASN A 23 -4.46 -8.98 3.65
N THR A 24 -4.51 -10.18 3.05
CA THR A 24 -3.94 -10.45 1.74
C THR A 24 -4.81 -9.85 0.62
N LEU A 25 -4.17 -9.56 -0.49
CA LEU A 25 -4.76 -8.85 -1.62
C LEU A 25 -4.96 -9.79 -2.80
N THR A 26 -6.21 -9.96 -3.20
CA THR A 26 -6.65 -10.56 -4.47
C THR A 26 -7.18 -9.45 -5.38
N THR A 27 -7.46 -9.73 -6.66
CA THR A 27 -8.11 -8.76 -7.56
C THR A 27 -9.46 -8.28 -7.00
N ALA A 28 -10.24 -9.18 -6.40
CA ALA A 28 -11.53 -8.82 -5.80
C ALA A 28 -11.37 -7.83 -4.63
N VAL A 29 -10.42 -8.08 -3.73
CA VAL A 29 -10.11 -7.18 -2.60
C VAL A 29 -9.63 -5.82 -3.10
N LEU A 30 -8.77 -5.79 -4.12
CA LEU A 30 -8.27 -4.55 -4.72
C LEU A 30 -9.40 -3.72 -5.32
N ARG A 31 -10.32 -4.34 -6.06
CA ARG A 31 -11.48 -3.65 -6.63
C ARG A 31 -12.42 -3.08 -5.56
N GLU A 32 -12.68 -3.85 -4.50
CA GLU A 32 -13.50 -3.38 -3.38
C GLU A 32 -12.84 -2.17 -2.69
N LEU A 33 -11.52 -2.23 -2.48
CA LEU A 33 -10.76 -1.12 -1.90
C LEU A 33 -10.70 0.09 -2.84
N SER A 34 -10.53 -0.10 -4.15
CA SER A 34 -10.58 0.98 -5.15
C SER A 34 -11.93 1.70 -5.14
N SER A 35 -13.03 0.94 -5.14
CA SER A 35 -14.38 1.52 -5.07
C SER A 35 -14.59 2.33 -3.79
N ALA A 36 -14.05 1.85 -2.66
CA ALA A 36 -14.12 2.57 -1.38
C ALA A 36 -13.31 3.88 -1.41
N VAL A 37 -12.10 3.86 -1.97
CA VAL A 37 -11.22 5.04 -2.08
C VAL A 37 -11.81 6.08 -3.04
N GLU A 38 -12.30 5.66 -4.20
CA GLU A 38 -12.91 6.55 -5.20
C GLU A 38 -14.20 7.19 -4.66
N GLY A 39 -15.06 6.39 -4.03
CA GLY A 39 -16.28 6.88 -3.39
C GLY A 39 -16.02 7.89 -2.28
N ALA A 40 -15.02 7.61 -1.43
CA ALA A 40 -14.59 8.53 -0.38
C ALA A 40 -13.96 9.82 -0.96
N GLY A 41 -13.13 9.70 -2.00
CA GLY A 41 -12.48 10.85 -2.65
C GLY A 41 -13.47 11.86 -3.24
N GLY A 42 -14.63 11.39 -3.71
CA GLY A 42 -15.70 12.24 -4.27
C GLY A 42 -16.60 12.91 -3.21
N SER A 43 -16.63 12.43 -1.97
CA SER A 43 -17.63 12.84 -0.97
C SER A 43 -17.06 13.27 0.37
N ALA A 44 -15.91 12.74 0.79
CA ALA A 44 -15.32 13.03 2.08
C ALA A 44 -14.29 14.16 2.04
N ARG A 45 -14.10 14.79 3.19
CA ARG A 45 -13.09 15.84 3.42
C ARG A 45 -11.70 15.25 3.71
N GLY A 46 -11.62 13.96 3.93
CA GLY A 46 -10.41 13.21 4.17
C GLY A 46 -10.67 11.73 4.38
N MET A 47 -9.69 10.89 4.16
CA MET A 47 -9.79 9.45 4.37
C MET A 47 -8.62 8.90 5.18
N MET A 48 -8.90 7.92 6.03
CA MET A 48 -7.91 7.17 6.78
C MET A 48 -7.90 5.70 6.33
N LEU A 49 -6.78 5.24 5.80
CA LEU A 49 -6.61 3.85 5.37
C LEU A 49 -5.98 3.03 6.50
N CYS A 50 -6.69 2.00 6.96
CA CYS A 50 -6.30 1.14 8.06
C CYS A 50 -6.29 -0.33 7.64
N GLY A 51 -5.54 -1.14 8.38
CA GLY A 51 -5.61 -2.60 8.32
C GLY A 51 -5.91 -3.21 9.69
N GLY A 52 -5.55 -4.48 9.85
CA GLY A 52 -5.72 -5.22 11.10
C GLY A 52 -4.57 -5.01 12.09
N ASP A 53 -4.72 -5.63 13.26
CA ASP A 53 -3.77 -5.53 14.36
C ASP A 53 -2.48 -6.31 14.16
N ARG A 54 -2.53 -7.40 13.41
CA ARG A 54 -1.37 -8.23 13.10
C ARG A 54 -0.74 -7.82 11.76
N PHE A 55 -1.57 -7.54 10.78
CA PHE A 55 -1.17 -7.05 9.48
C PHE A 55 -2.03 -5.87 9.06
N PHE A 56 -1.38 -4.81 8.64
CA PHE A 56 -2.03 -3.83 7.77
C PHE A 56 -2.38 -4.52 6.45
N SER A 57 -1.38 -5.12 5.81
CA SER A 57 -1.51 -6.08 4.72
C SER A 57 -0.19 -6.83 4.54
N ASN A 58 -0.26 -8.14 4.35
CA ASN A 58 0.89 -8.98 4.01
C ASN A 58 1.17 -9.03 2.48
N GLY A 59 0.50 -8.17 1.70
CA GLY A 59 0.66 -8.11 0.26
C GLY A 59 -0.24 -9.10 -0.48
N VAL A 60 0.19 -9.54 -1.66
CA VAL A 60 -0.57 -10.44 -2.54
C VAL A 60 -0.87 -11.77 -1.85
N ASP A 61 -2.08 -12.27 -2.01
CA ASP A 61 -2.47 -13.62 -1.59
C ASP A 61 -1.77 -14.65 -2.48
N LEU A 62 -0.76 -15.32 -1.93
CA LEU A 62 0.05 -16.26 -2.72
C LEU A 62 -0.72 -17.53 -3.07
N ASP A 63 -1.63 -18.00 -2.21
CA ASP A 63 -2.44 -19.19 -2.49
C ASP A 63 -3.40 -18.94 -3.65
N TRP A 64 -4.08 -17.79 -3.62
CA TRP A 64 -4.91 -17.35 -4.73
C TRP A 64 -4.08 -17.12 -6.00
N ALA A 65 -2.97 -16.39 -5.91
CA ALA A 65 -2.15 -15.99 -7.04
C ALA A 65 -1.49 -17.19 -7.78
N LEU A 66 -1.14 -18.25 -7.06
CA LEU A 66 -0.60 -19.48 -7.64
C LEU A 66 -1.65 -20.28 -8.44
N GLY A 67 -2.94 -20.04 -8.21
CA GLY A 67 -4.04 -20.62 -8.98
C GLY A 67 -4.48 -19.79 -10.19
N GLU A 68 -3.97 -18.55 -10.32
CA GLU A 68 -4.40 -17.62 -11.35
C GLU A 68 -3.68 -17.83 -12.68
N SER A 69 -4.37 -17.47 -13.76
CA SER A 69 -3.79 -17.37 -15.09
C SER A 69 -2.81 -16.21 -15.21
N ARG A 70 -2.00 -16.20 -16.27
CA ARG A 70 -1.12 -15.08 -16.59
C ARG A 70 -1.88 -13.77 -16.71
N ASP A 71 -3.04 -13.77 -17.34
CA ASP A 71 -3.89 -12.59 -17.51
C ASP A 71 -4.49 -12.15 -16.17
N GLY A 72 -4.88 -13.09 -15.30
CA GLY A 72 -5.38 -12.79 -13.96
C GLY A 72 -4.32 -12.12 -13.06
N ILE A 73 -3.07 -12.57 -13.13
CA ILE A 73 -1.94 -11.92 -12.42
C ILE A 73 -1.64 -10.55 -13.02
N CYS A 74 -1.69 -10.42 -14.36
CA CYS A 74 -1.53 -9.12 -15.03
C CYS A 74 -2.60 -8.12 -14.55
N GLU A 75 -3.86 -8.54 -14.55
CA GLU A 75 -4.98 -7.72 -14.08
C GLU A 75 -4.81 -7.31 -12.62
N MET A 76 -4.43 -8.23 -11.74
CA MET A 76 -4.19 -7.94 -10.33
C MET A 76 -3.14 -6.84 -10.14
N PHE A 77 -2.01 -6.92 -10.84
CA PHE A 77 -0.97 -5.89 -10.74
C PHE A 77 -1.42 -4.54 -11.33
N LEU A 78 -2.21 -4.54 -12.39
CA LEU A 78 -2.79 -3.32 -12.96
C LEU A 78 -3.82 -2.70 -12.00
N GLU A 79 -4.68 -3.50 -11.36
CA GLU A 79 -5.63 -3.01 -10.35
C GLU A 79 -4.91 -2.40 -9.14
N LEU A 80 -3.85 -3.04 -8.65
CA LEU A 80 -3.04 -2.48 -7.57
C LEU A 80 -2.42 -1.13 -7.97
N GLY A 81 -1.90 -1.03 -9.19
CA GLY A 81 -1.36 0.22 -9.70
C GLY A 81 -2.41 1.33 -9.84
N ARG A 82 -3.63 0.99 -10.30
CA ARG A 82 -4.77 1.94 -10.36
C ARG A 82 -5.18 2.43 -8.97
N LEU A 83 -5.26 1.52 -7.99
CA LEU A 83 -5.55 1.88 -6.60
C LEU A 83 -4.49 2.82 -6.01
N ILE A 84 -3.20 2.56 -6.28
CA ILE A 84 -2.12 3.44 -5.87
C ILE A 84 -2.28 4.84 -6.49
N LEU A 85 -2.59 4.92 -7.79
CA LEU A 85 -2.88 6.19 -8.46
C LEU A 85 -4.10 6.89 -7.86
N ALA A 86 -5.17 6.17 -7.55
CA ALA A 86 -6.36 6.74 -6.92
C ALA A 86 -6.06 7.35 -5.54
N LEU A 87 -5.19 6.73 -4.73
CA LEU A 87 -4.73 7.28 -3.45
C LEU A 87 -3.87 8.54 -3.64
N LEU A 88 -2.93 8.50 -4.58
CA LEU A 88 -2.03 9.62 -4.90
C LEU A 88 -2.77 10.83 -5.49
N GLU A 89 -3.78 10.60 -6.32
CA GLU A 89 -4.54 11.63 -7.01
C GLU A 89 -5.82 12.05 -6.26
N SER A 90 -6.11 11.41 -5.12
CA SER A 90 -7.26 11.78 -4.30
C SER A 90 -7.27 13.28 -4.00
N PRO A 91 -8.38 13.99 -4.22
CA PRO A 91 -8.47 15.42 -3.97
C PRO A 91 -8.51 15.76 -2.47
N CYS A 92 -8.76 14.78 -1.61
CA CYS A 92 -8.74 14.96 -0.16
C CYS A 92 -7.52 14.29 0.47
N PRO A 93 -7.14 14.68 1.71
CA PRO A 93 -6.04 14.06 2.45
C PRO A 93 -6.27 12.58 2.68
N VAL A 94 -5.20 11.79 2.53
CA VAL A 94 -5.16 10.36 2.83
C VAL A 94 -4.14 10.10 3.93
N VAL A 95 -4.58 9.56 5.07
CA VAL A 95 -3.71 9.17 6.19
C VAL A 95 -3.69 7.66 6.31
N GLY A 96 -2.51 7.05 6.17
CA GLY A 96 -2.33 5.62 6.37
C GLY A 96 -1.97 5.30 7.83
N VAL A 97 -2.55 4.22 8.37
CA VAL A 97 -2.29 3.76 9.74
C VAL A 97 -1.92 2.29 9.77
N VAL A 98 -0.70 2.00 10.17
CA VAL A 98 -0.15 0.65 10.27
C VAL A 98 -0.03 0.25 11.74
N ARG A 99 -0.92 -0.64 12.20
CA ARG A 99 -0.90 -1.22 13.56
C ARG A 99 -0.24 -2.60 13.61
N GLY A 100 -0.09 -3.23 12.46
CA GLY A 100 0.56 -4.50 12.22
C GLY A 100 1.49 -4.42 11.01
N HIS A 101 2.07 -5.53 10.57
CA HIS A 101 3.02 -5.54 9.46
C HIS A 101 2.44 -4.99 8.15
N ALA A 102 3.23 -4.25 7.38
CA ALA A 102 2.92 -3.83 6.01
C ALA A 102 4.04 -4.26 5.07
N THR A 103 3.79 -5.31 4.28
CA THR A 103 4.81 -5.91 3.42
C THR A 103 4.34 -6.02 1.97
N GLY A 104 5.28 -6.01 1.05
CA GLY A 104 4.98 -6.15 -0.37
C GLY A 104 4.03 -5.06 -0.88
N ALA A 105 2.92 -5.50 -1.48
CA ALA A 105 1.85 -4.62 -1.94
C ALA A 105 1.22 -3.80 -0.80
N GLY A 106 1.16 -4.34 0.43
CA GLY A 106 0.66 -3.63 1.60
C GLY A 106 1.52 -2.40 1.94
N LEU A 107 2.85 -2.51 1.85
CA LEU A 107 3.72 -1.34 2.02
C LEU A 107 3.50 -0.32 0.90
N ALA A 108 3.29 -0.75 -0.35
CA ALA A 108 3.03 0.16 -1.46
C ALA A 108 1.75 1.00 -1.22
N LEU A 109 0.67 0.39 -0.74
CA LEU A 109 -0.55 1.10 -0.35
C LEU A 109 -0.30 2.12 0.77
N PHE A 110 0.48 1.75 1.77
CA PHE A 110 0.83 2.64 2.87
C PHE A 110 1.68 3.84 2.39
N LEU A 111 2.65 3.60 1.50
CA LEU A 111 3.49 4.66 0.91
C LEU A 111 2.71 5.62 0.01
N ALA A 112 1.61 5.19 -0.59
CA ALA A 112 0.74 6.03 -1.41
C ALA A 112 -0.10 7.02 -0.58
N CYS A 113 -0.15 6.89 0.75
CA CYS A 113 -0.82 7.83 1.64
C CYS A 113 0.00 9.12 1.82
N ASP A 114 -0.69 10.27 1.93
CA ASP A 114 -0.06 11.58 2.16
C ASP A 114 0.67 11.65 3.49
N TYR A 115 0.07 11.09 4.54
CA TYR A 115 0.68 10.94 5.86
C TYR A 115 0.64 9.48 6.30
N ARG A 116 1.70 9.05 6.97
CA ARG A 116 1.95 7.65 7.32
C ARG A 116 2.26 7.51 8.80
N TYR A 117 1.40 6.81 9.51
CA TYR A 117 1.47 6.57 10.94
C TYR A 117 1.66 5.07 11.21
N ALA A 118 2.61 4.70 12.06
CA ALA A 118 2.86 3.30 12.37
C ALA A 118 2.99 3.05 13.87
N ALA A 119 2.52 1.91 14.35
CA ALA A 119 2.72 1.52 15.73
C ALA A 119 4.18 1.14 15.98
N THR A 120 4.71 1.51 17.17
CA THR A 120 6.01 1.05 17.65
C THR A 120 6.02 -0.44 17.96
N GLY A 121 7.20 -1.01 18.22
CA GLY A 121 7.39 -2.40 18.61
C GLY A 121 7.58 -3.34 17.41
N ARG A 122 6.86 -4.48 17.40
CA ARG A 122 7.07 -5.53 16.40
C ARG A 122 6.38 -5.28 15.03
N VAL A 123 6.22 -4.04 14.63
CA VAL A 123 5.67 -3.71 13.31
C VAL A 123 6.80 -3.65 12.29
N LEU A 124 6.68 -4.45 11.24
CA LEU A 124 7.67 -4.56 10.17
C LEU A 124 7.13 -3.98 8.87
N LEU A 125 7.99 -3.26 8.17
CA LEU A 125 7.78 -2.65 6.88
C LEU A 125 8.82 -3.19 5.89
N GLY A 126 8.44 -3.51 4.65
CA GLY A 126 9.43 -3.90 3.64
C GLY A 126 8.87 -4.44 2.35
N LYS A 127 9.79 -4.69 1.40
CA LYS A 127 9.52 -5.14 0.03
C LYS A 127 10.26 -6.45 -0.24
N PRO A 128 9.73 -7.60 0.24
CA PRO A 128 10.43 -8.88 0.17
C PRO A 128 10.35 -9.60 -1.18
N GLU A 129 9.81 -8.98 -2.23
CA GLU A 129 9.52 -9.57 -3.53
C GLU A 129 10.74 -10.29 -4.14
N ILE A 130 11.93 -9.72 -4.03
CA ILE A 130 13.15 -10.33 -4.58
C ILE A 130 13.47 -11.69 -3.94
N ARG A 131 13.12 -11.89 -2.67
CA ARG A 131 13.29 -13.18 -1.98
C ARG A 131 12.32 -14.25 -2.46
N LEU A 132 11.25 -13.82 -3.12
CA LEU A 132 10.27 -14.67 -3.78
C LEU A 132 10.62 -14.94 -5.25
N GLY A 133 11.77 -14.43 -5.73
CA GLY A 133 12.19 -14.56 -7.13
C GLY A 133 11.42 -13.65 -8.09
N VAL A 134 10.69 -12.66 -7.58
CA VAL A 134 9.93 -11.72 -8.40
C VAL A 134 10.45 -10.29 -8.21
N PRO A 135 10.43 -9.45 -9.27
CA PRO A 135 10.84 -8.06 -9.13
C PRO A 135 9.81 -7.28 -8.31
N ASN A 136 10.27 -6.22 -7.64
CA ASN A 136 9.36 -5.26 -7.08
C ASN A 136 8.57 -4.58 -8.22
N PRO A 137 7.23 -4.42 -8.10
CA PRO A 137 6.44 -3.71 -9.09
C PRO A 137 6.98 -2.29 -9.32
N TYR A 138 6.93 -1.81 -10.57
CA TYR A 138 7.46 -0.49 -10.96
C TYR A 138 6.94 0.63 -10.04
N TYR A 139 5.63 0.69 -9.81
CA TYR A 139 5.03 1.68 -8.91
C TYR A 139 5.52 1.54 -7.46
N GLY A 140 5.85 0.34 -6.99
CA GLY A 140 6.40 0.12 -5.65
C GLY A 140 7.84 0.61 -5.53
N ASP A 141 8.66 0.42 -6.56
CA ASP A 141 10.02 0.97 -6.67
C ASP A 141 9.98 2.51 -6.70
N GLN A 142 9.18 3.08 -7.60
CA GLN A 142 9.06 4.51 -7.76
C GLN A 142 8.52 5.20 -6.49
N LEU A 143 7.55 4.60 -5.79
CA LEU A 143 7.04 5.10 -4.52
C LEU A 143 8.12 5.14 -3.43
N LEU A 144 8.91 4.07 -3.30
CA LEU A 144 10.01 4.05 -2.33
C LEU A 144 11.05 5.14 -2.63
N ARG A 145 11.44 5.29 -3.90
CA ARG A 145 12.37 6.36 -4.34
C ARG A 145 11.80 7.75 -4.05
N PHE A 146 10.53 7.95 -4.35
CA PHE A 146 9.87 9.24 -4.12
C PHE A 146 9.77 9.59 -2.63
N VAL A 147 9.49 8.60 -1.77
CA VAL A 147 9.27 8.81 -0.33
C VAL A 147 10.57 8.88 0.46
N ALA A 148 11.54 7.99 0.19
CA ALA A 148 12.73 7.80 1.03
C ALA A 148 14.06 7.97 0.27
N GLY A 149 14.01 8.28 -1.01
CA GLY A 149 15.20 8.45 -1.85
C GLY A 149 15.76 7.13 -2.37
N ASP A 150 16.65 7.23 -3.36
CA ASP A 150 17.17 6.10 -4.13
C ASP A 150 18.01 5.14 -3.27
N PHE A 151 18.79 5.68 -2.33
CA PHE A 151 19.64 4.87 -1.46
C PHE A 151 18.82 3.89 -0.60
N VAL A 152 17.77 4.40 0.06
CA VAL A 152 16.88 3.58 0.90
C VAL A 152 16.07 2.60 0.05
N ALA A 153 15.55 3.06 -1.10
CA ALA A 153 14.81 2.22 -2.02
C ALA A 153 15.65 1.05 -2.53
N SER A 154 16.88 1.31 -2.96
CA SER A 154 17.81 0.26 -3.43
C SER A 154 18.10 -0.77 -2.35
N ASP A 155 18.37 -0.33 -1.12
CA ASP A 155 18.68 -1.25 -0.02
C ASP A 155 17.46 -2.13 0.33
N LEU A 156 16.26 -1.57 0.45
CA LEU A 156 15.06 -2.36 0.78
C LEU A 156 14.64 -3.32 -0.35
N ILE A 157 14.73 -2.86 -1.61
CA ILE A 157 14.29 -3.65 -2.77
C ILE A 157 15.29 -4.75 -3.13
N CYS A 158 16.60 -4.42 -3.18
CA CYS A 158 17.60 -5.38 -3.62
C CYS A 158 17.94 -6.43 -2.55
N THR A 159 17.69 -6.14 -1.27
CA THR A 159 17.90 -7.11 -0.18
C THR A 159 16.60 -7.83 0.22
N GLY A 160 15.44 -7.22 -0.05
CA GLY A 160 14.14 -7.70 0.41
C GLY A 160 14.04 -7.73 1.93
N LYS A 161 14.81 -6.91 2.65
CA LYS A 161 14.77 -6.87 4.11
C LYS A 161 13.47 -6.24 4.61
N LEU A 162 13.09 -6.64 5.81
CA LEU A 162 12.02 -6.00 6.57
C LEU A 162 12.66 -5.19 7.70
N ILE A 163 12.18 -3.98 7.89
CA ILE A 163 12.68 -3.06 8.92
C ILE A 163 11.59 -2.74 9.95
N PRO A 164 11.93 -2.48 11.21
CA PRO A 164 11.00 -1.97 12.21
C PRO A 164 10.40 -0.61 11.80
N ALA A 165 9.18 -0.32 12.25
CA ALA A 165 8.52 0.95 11.96
C ALA A 165 9.31 2.17 12.45
N ASP A 166 10.03 2.07 13.56
CA ASP A 166 10.87 3.15 14.09
C ASP A 166 12.09 3.42 13.19
N GLU A 167 12.70 2.38 12.61
CA GLU A 167 13.73 2.53 11.57
C GLU A 167 13.11 3.16 10.32
N GLY A 168 11.90 2.71 9.93
CA GLY A 168 11.13 3.30 8.82
C GLY A 168 10.86 4.79 9.03
N ARG A 169 10.65 5.24 10.27
CA ARG A 169 10.54 6.67 10.59
C ARG A 169 11.87 7.40 10.38
N ALA A 170 12.96 6.86 10.85
CA ALA A 170 14.29 7.45 10.65
C ALA A 170 14.67 7.57 9.16
N LEU A 171 14.19 6.64 8.34
CA LEU A 171 14.41 6.61 6.87
C LEU A 171 13.37 7.40 6.05
N GLY A 172 12.38 8.06 6.70
CA GLY A 172 11.38 8.88 6.02
C GLY A 172 10.15 8.11 5.48
N LEU A 173 10.08 6.80 5.69
CA LEU A 173 8.91 5.99 5.28
C LEU A 173 7.67 6.27 6.14
N VAL A 174 7.88 6.64 7.38
CA VAL A 174 6.83 6.89 8.39
C VAL A 174 6.98 8.31 8.94
N HIS A 175 5.88 9.05 9.03
CA HIS A 175 5.89 10.40 9.60
C HIS A 175 5.93 10.38 11.14
N GLU A 176 5.18 9.44 11.74
CA GLU A 176 5.09 9.34 13.19
C GLU A 176 4.92 7.90 13.65
N THR A 177 5.59 7.55 14.75
CA THR A 177 5.42 6.27 15.46
C THR A 177 4.91 6.53 16.87
N ARG A 178 3.94 5.71 17.33
CA ARG A 178 3.39 5.73 18.69
C ARG A 178 3.04 4.32 19.16
N ALA A 179 2.68 4.21 20.44
CA ALA A 179 2.12 2.98 20.97
C ALA A 179 0.89 2.55 20.16
N LYS A 180 0.70 1.23 20.00
CA LYS A 180 -0.38 0.65 19.21
C LYS A 180 -1.78 1.12 19.64
N THR A 181 -1.97 1.41 20.92
CA THR A 181 -3.22 1.91 21.49
C THR A 181 -3.51 3.37 21.16
N GLU A 182 -2.49 4.14 20.73
CA GLU A 182 -2.58 5.59 20.52
C GLU A 182 -2.50 6.00 19.06
N ILE A 183 -1.85 5.16 18.22
CA ILE A 183 -1.48 5.55 16.87
C ILE A 183 -2.68 5.88 15.97
N GLU A 184 -3.78 5.13 16.11
CA GLU A 184 -4.98 5.37 15.30
C GLU A 184 -5.66 6.68 15.68
N LYS A 185 -5.69 7.02 16.98
CA LYS A 185 -6.18 8.31 17.48
C LYS A 185 -5.32 9.46 16.96
N ALA A 186 -3.99 9.36 17.08
CA ALA A 186 -3.06 10.39 16.59
C ALA A 186 -3.20 10.61 15.07
N ALA A 187 -3.35 9.54 14.30
CA ALA A 187 -3.58 9.64 12.86
C ALA A 187 -4.93 10.28 12.51
N TRP A 188 -5.97 9.99 13.28
CA TRP A 188 -7.28 10.62 13.11
C TRP A 188 -7.22 12.12 13.42
N GLU A 189 -6.58 12.53 14.51
CA GLU A 189 -6.35 13.92 14.85
C GLU A 189 -5.59 14.66 13.75
N LYS A 190 -4.58 14.01 13.16
CA LYS A 190 -3.89 14.54 11.98
C LYS A 190 -4.83 14.72 10.80
N LEU A 191 -5.65 13.72 10.50
CA LEU A 191 -6.63 13.80 9.42
C LEU A 191 -7.59 14.97 9.62
N LEU A 192 -8.11 15.15 10.83
CA LEU A 192 -9.00 16.29 11.16
C LEU A 192 -8.31 17.64 10.94
N SER A 193 -7.04 17.77 11.33
CA SER A 193 -6.28 19.01 11.07
C SER A 193 -6.09 19.32 9.59
N LEU A 194 -6.01 18.27 8.73
CA LEU A 194 -5.91 18.42 7.28
C LEU A 194 -7.28 18.71 6.64
N ARG A 195 -8.35 18.07 7.15
CA ARG A 195 -9.73 18.31 6.73
C ARG A 195 -10.12 19.79 6.82
N ASP A 196 -9.62 20.49 7.84
CA ASP A 196 -9.94 21.89 8.10
C ASP A 196 -9.24 22.86 7.14
N LEU A 197 -8.30 22.38 6.31
CA LEU A 197 -7.67 23.17 5.26
C LEU A 197 -8.65 23.43 4.10
N ALA A 198 -8.36 24.45 3.28
CA ALA A 198 -9.13 24.75 2.08
C ALA A 198 -9.03 23.59 1.05
N PRO A 199 -10.13 22.89 0.69
CA PRO A 199 -10.06 21.68 -0.12
C PRO A 199 -9.43 21.89 -1.50
N ALA A 200 -9.82 22.98 -2.18
CA ALA A 200 -9.31 23.30 -3.51
C ALA A 200 -7.79 23.56 -3.49
N ALA A 201 -7.30 24.27 -2.45
CA ALA A 201 -5.88 24.55 -2.30
C ALA A 201 -5.09 23.26 -1.97
N PHE A 202 -5.64 22.37 -1.13
CA PHE A 202 -5.01 21.08 -0.84
C PHE A 202 -4.94 20.22 -2.10
N ALA A 203 -6.06 20.04 -2.80
CA ALA A 203 -6.13 19.24 -4.01
C ALA A 203 -5.16 19.73 -5.08
N GLU A 204 -5.12 21.05 -5.34
CA GLU A 204 -4.21 21.63 -6.33
C GLU A 204 -2.74 21.49 -5.92
N SER A 205 -2.40 21.72 -4.66
CA SER A 205 -1.04 21.53 -4.16
C SER A 205 -0.57 20.08 -4.30
N LYS A 206 -1.45 19.12 -4.00
CA LYS A 206 -1.19 17.70 -4.18
C LYS A 206 -1.00 17.35 -5.66
N ARG A 207 -1.88 17.84 -6.54
CA ARG A 207 -1.78 17.66 -7.98
C ARG A 207 -0.48 18.23 -8.57
N MET A 208 -0.10 19.44 -8.18
CA MET A 208 1.17 20.05 -8.62
C MET A 208 2.38 19.24 -8.18
N ARG A 209 2.36 18.71 -6.96
CA ARG A 209 3.45 17.90 -6.39
C ARG A 209 3.60 16.54 -7.04
N LEU A 210 2.48 15.87 -7.34
CA LEU A 210 2.45 14.46 -7.73
C LEU A 210 2.13 14.24 -9.22
N GLY A 211 1.65 15.26 -9.94
CA GLY A 211 1.10 15.09 -11.29
C GLY A 211 2.08 14.46 -12.28
N ARG A 212 3.34 14.92 -12.29
CA ARG A 212 4.38 14.32 -13.15
C ARG A 212 4.70 12.88 -12.76
N PHE A 213 4.78 12.61 -11.46
CA PHE A 213 5.01 11.27 -10.94
C PHE A 213 3.87 10.30 -11.29
N CYS A 214 2.62 10.73 -11.13
CA CYS A 214 1.45 9.92 -11.50
C CYS A 214 1.35 9.71 -13.01
N ALA A 215 1.70 10.70 -13.83
CA ALA A 215 1.74 10.57 -15.29
C ALA A 215 2.76 9.51 -15.74
N ASP A 216 3.98 9.55 -15.18
CA ASP A 216 5.01 8.54 -15.44
C ASP A 216 4.55 7.13 -15.01
N LEU A 217 3.99 6.98 -13.81
CA LEU A 217 3.44 5.69 -13.37
C LEU A 217 2.40 5.15 -14.34
N ARG A 218 1.48 6.00 -14.81
CA ARG A 218 0.39 5.62 -15.71
C ARG A 218 0.92 5.17 -17.07
N GLU A 219 1.91 5.88 -17.60
CA GLU A 219 2.54 5.57 -18.88
C GLU A 219 3.33 4.27 -18.85
N GLN A 220 4.16 4.10 -17.82
CA GLN A 220 5.09 2.96 -17.75
C GLN A 220 4.44 1.67 -17.24
N MET A 221 3.40 1.76 -16.42
CA MET A 221 2.80 0.63 -15.71
C MET A 221 2.43 -0.55 -16.63
N PRO A 222 1.76 -0.40 -17.79
CA PRO A 222 1.34 -1.55 -18.59
C PRO A 222 2.52 -2.42 -19.06
N SER A 223 3.57 -1.79 -19.60
CA SER A 223 4.76 -2.51 -20.12
C SER A 223 5.58 -3.13 -18.97
N ARG A 224 5.68 -2.43 -17.83
CA ARG A 224 6.41 -2.93 -16.65
C ARG A 224 5.69 -4.09 -15.99
N VAL A 225 4.35 -4.04 -15.91
CA VAL A 225 3.54 -5.16 -15.39
C VAL A 225 3.65 -6.36 -16.31
N ALA A 226 3.58 -6.19 -17.63
CA ALA A 226 3.75 -7.29 -18.57
C ALA A 226 5.10 -8.02 -18.34
N ARG A 227 6.19 -7.27 -18.19
CA ARG A 227 7.53 -7.85 -17.90
C ARG A 227 7.58 -8.53 -16.52
N GLN A 228 6.94 -7.95 -15.51
CA GLN A 228 6.86 -8.56 -14.17
C GLN A 228 6.12 -9.89 -14.20
N VAL A 229 5.02 -9.97 -14.94
CA VAL A 229 4.23 -11.20 -15.10
C VAL A 229 5.01 -12.29 -15.82
N GLU A 230 5.85 -11.96 -16.81
CA GLU A 230 6.76 -12.92 -17.42
C GLU A 230 7.69 -13.58 -16.40
N ILE A 231 8.33 -12.75 -15.54
CA ILE A 231 9.24 -13.25 -14.50
C ILE A 231 8.47 -14.02 -13.43
N TRP A 232 7.27 -13.56 -13.04
CA TRP A 232 6.39 -14.26 -12.10
C TRP A 232 6.11 -15.70 -12.50
N HIS A 233 5.91 -15.96 -13.79
CA HIS A 233 5.63 -17.30 -14.32
C HIS A 233 6.90 -18.10 -14.68
N GLY A 234 8.08 -17.56 -14.41
CA GLY A 234 9.36 -18.29 -14.55
C GLY A 234 9.48 -19.41 -13.49
N GLU A 235 10.19 -20.48 -13.82
CA GLU A 235 10.33 -21.67 -12.96
C GLU A 235 10.88 -21.34 -11.57
N ASP A 236 11.95 -20.52 -11.47
CA ASP A 236 12.54 -20.13 -10.17
C ASP A 236 11.54 -19.33 -9.32
N ALA A 237 10.85 -18.35 -9.91
CA ALA A 237 9.84 -17.57 -9.21
C ALA A 237 8.70 -18.47 -8.71
N GLN A 238 8.16 -19.35 -9.57
CA GLN A 238 7.08 -20.26 -9.21
C GLN A 238 7.48 -21.23 -8.09
N ALA A 239 8.71 -21.74 -8.10
CA ALA A 239 9.21 -22.60 -7.03
C ALA A 239 9.29 -21.87 -5.69
N ARG A 240 9.82 -20.64 -5.69
CA ARG A 240 9.93 -19.81 -4.48
C ARG A 240 8.58 -19.36 -3.93
N LEU A 241 7.64 -18.99 -4.81
CA LEU A 241 6.29 -18.59 -4.44
C LEU A 241 5.54 -19.75 -3.77
N ARG A 242 5.60 -20.98 -4.31
CA ARG A 242 5.03 -22.18 -3.68
C ARG A 242 5.64 -22.45 -2.32
N ALA A 243 6.98 -22.41 -2.20
CA ALA A 243 7.65 -22.62 -0.92
C ALA A 243 7.30 -21.53 0.11
N ALA A 244 7.04 -20.30 -0.32
CA ALA A 244 6.59 -19.23 0.56
C ALA A 244 5.14 -19.43 1.01
N ALA A 245 4.24 -19.80 0.10
CA ALA A 245 2.83 -20.10 0.42
C ALA A 245 2.73 -21.24 1.46
N GLU A 246 3.49 -22.33 1.29
CA GLU A 246 3.54 -23.43 2.25
C GLU A 246 4.01 -22.99 3.64
N ARG A 247 4.99 -22.07 3.72
CA ARG A 247 5.48 -21.53 5.01
C ARG A 247 4.45 -20.65 5.70
N LEU A 248 3.62 -19.94 4.96
CA LEU A 248 2.57 -19.07 5.52
C LEU A 248 1.35 -19.85 6.05
N ARG A 249 1.16 -21.09 5.61
CA ARG A 249 0.09 -21.99 6.11
C ARG A 249 0.41 -22.65 7.45
N ARG A 250 1.70 -22.72 7.83
CA ARG A 250 2.17 -23.28 9.11
C ARG A 250 2.14 -22.23 10.23
#